data_e81f1093e40cb5fce81bf69a93413d01
#
_entry.id   e81f1093e40cb5fce81bf69a93413d01
#
_cell.length_a   1.000
_cell.length_b   1.000
_cell.length_c   1.000
_cell.angle_alpha   90.00
_cell.angle_beta   90.00
_cell.angle_gamma   90.00
#
_symmetry.space_group_name_H-M   'P 1'
#
loop_
_entity.id
_entity.type
_entity.pdbx_description
1 polymer ?
#
loop_
_entity_poly.entity_id
_entity_poly.type
_entity_poly.pdbx_seq_one_letter_code
_entity_poly.pdbx_strand_id
1 'polypeptide(L)'
;MAKAIQPISIWYNGENKIGSEINVVLSYDNLEDRGIFQYEIKESVTQQGDFLIGGLSLSNGYINIEGQEYLDWDNSNQQAYEFVASKLNVTLI
;
A
#
# COMPACT_ATOMS: atom_id res chain seq x y z
N MET A 1 -6.23 -7.47 -1.94
CA MET A 1 -5.91 -8.14 -0.65
C MET A 1 -4.75 -7.40 0.01
N ALA A 2 -4.89 -7.04 1.27
CA ALA A 2 -3.84 -6.33 1.99
C ALA A 2 -2.68 -7.25 2.35
N LYS A 3 -1.47 -6.70 2.41
CA LYS A 3 -0.27 -7.39 2.85
C LYS A 3 0.29 -6.71 4.09
N ALA A 4 0.91 -7.50 4.95
CA ALA A 4 1.54 -6.98 6.16
C ALA A 4 2.84 -6.24 5.81
N ILE A 5 3.10 -5.15 6.51
CA ILE A 5 4.36 -4.41 6.43
C ILE A 5 4.94 -4.26 7.84
N GLN A 6 6.24 -3.98 7.91
CA GLN A 6 6.82 -3.60 9.19
C GLN A 6 6.11 -2.33 9.68
N PRO A 7 5.71 -2.28 10.96
CA PRO A 7 4.93 -1.13 11.46
C PRO A 7 5.67 0.19 11.28
N ILE A 8 4.92 1.20 10.82
CA ILE A 8 5.44 2.55 10.65
C ILE A 8 4.54 3.53 11.37
N SER A 9 5.12 4.63 11.84
CA SER A 9 4.37 5.68 12.51
C SER A 9 3.89 6.70 11.47
N ILE A 10 2.59 6.99 11.50
CA ILE A 10 1.97 7.95 10.58
C ILE A 10 1.22 8.99 11.40
N TRP A 11 1.46 10.26 11.11
CA TRP A 11 0.74 11.37 11.74
C TRP A 11 -0.66 11.45 11.11
N TYR A 12 -1.68 11.29 11.94
CA TYR A 12 -3.06 11.26 11.48
C TYR A 12 -3.97 11.97 12.49
N ASN A 13 -4.69 12.98 12.04
CA ASN A 13 -5.65 13.74 12.87
C ASN A 13 -5.07 14.19 14.22
N GLY A 14 -3.84 14.68 14.22
CA GLY A 14 -3.23 15.24 15.40
C GLY A 14 -2.56 14.24 16.35
N GLU A 15 -2.43 12.98 15.94
CA GLU A 15 -1.75 11.96 16.72
C GLU A 15 -0.98 10.97 15.85
N ASN A 16 -0.02 10.28 16.45
CA ASN A 16 0.70 9.22 15.76
C ASN A 16 -0.09 7.93 15.80
N LYS A 17 -0.28 7.33 14.63
CA LYS A 17 -0.91 6.03 14.47
C LYS A 17 0.10 5.05 13.88
N ILE A 18 -0.13 3.77 14.06
CA ILE A 18 0.75 2.73 13.53
C ILE A 18 0.09 2.06 12.33
N GLY A 19 0.71 2.21 11.16
CA GLY A 19 0.30 1.50 9.96
C GLY A 19 1.06 0.19 9.85
N SER A 20 0.35 -0.90 9.65
CA SER A 20 0.95 -2.25 9.59
C SER A 20 0.45 -3.08 8.42
N GLU A 21 -0.43 -2.54 7.60
CA GLU A 21 -0.94 -3.23 6.41
C GLU A 21 -0.95 -2.27 5.23
N ILE A 22 -0.70 -2.80 4.05
CA ILE A 22 -0.77 -2.04 2.79
C ILE A 22 -1.66 -2.77 1.80
N ASN A 23 -2.50 -2.03 1.11
CA ASN A 23 -3.30 -2.52 0.00
C ASN A 23 -2.89 -1.77 -1.26
N VAL A 24 -2.69 -2.50 -2.36
CA VAL A 24 -2.30 -1.93 -3.64
C VAL A 24 -3.24 -2.48 -4.70
N VAL A 25 -3.81 -1.60 -5.50
CA VAL A 25 -4.64 -1.97 -6.63
C VAL A 25 -4.18 -1.23 -7.88
N LEU A 26 -4.35 -1.86 -9.04
CA LEU A 26 -4.08 -1.20 -10.30
C LEU A 26 -5.23 -0.24 -10.60
N SER A 27 -4.91 1.04 -10.70
CA SER A 27 -5.89 2.09 -10.98
C SER A 27 -5.98 2.40 -12.47
N TYR A 28 -4.86 2.36 -13.18
CA TYR A 28 -4.78 2.71 -14.58
C TYR A 28 -3.63 1.98 -15.26
N ASP A 29 -3.83 1.57 -16.49
CA ASP A 29 -2.82 0.92 -17.31
C ASP A 29 -3.13 1.25 -18.76
N ASN A 30 -2.19 1.90 -19.46
CA ASN A 30 -2.40 2.24 -20.87
C ASN A 30 -1.98 1.11 -21.82
N LEU A 31 -1.51 -0.03 -21.27
CA LEU A 31 -1.08 -1.21 -22.00
C LEU A 31 0.13 -0.98 -22.90
N GLU A 32 0.84 0.11 -22.73
CA GLU A 32 2.03 0.45 -23.52
C GLU A 32 3.26 0.68 -22.66
N ASP A 33 3.28 1.76 -21.87
CA ASP A 33 4.46 2.17 -21.12
C ASP A 33 4.15 2.83 -19.79
N ARG A 34 2.91 2.82 -19.34
CA ARG A 34 2.52 3.56 -18.13
C ARG A 34 1.40 2.88 -17.37
N GLY A 35 1.55 2.84 -16.06
CA GLY A 35 0.51 2.36 -15.15
C GLY A 35 0.47 3.22 -13.90
N ILE A 36 -0.66 3.18 -13.20
CA ILE A 36 -0.87 3.88 -11.93
C ILE A 36 -1.40 2.89 -10.92
N PHE A 37 -0.68 2.76 -9.80
CA PHE A 37 -1.14 1.96 -8.67
C PHE A 37 -1.72 2.90 -7.61
N GLN A 38 -2.86 2.52 -7.05
CA GLN A 38 -3.41 3.17 -5.87
C GLN A 38 -3.02 2.37 -4.64
N TYR A 39 -2.52 3.05 -3.62
CA TYR A 39 -2.15 2.39 -2.38
C TYR A 39 -2.92 2.97 -1.19
N GLU A 40 -3.03 2.15 -0.15
CA GLU A 40 -3.64 2.53 1.12
C GLU A 40 -2.89 1.83 2.25
N ILE A 41 -2.47 2.58 3.25
CA ILE A 41 -1.83 2.04 4.45
C ILE A 41 -2.83 2.14 5.59
N LYS A 42 -3.04 1.02 6.29
CA LYS A 42 -4.09 0.89 7.29
C LYS A 42 -3.52 0.39 8.61
N GLU A 43 -4.23 0.69 9.70
CA GLU A 43 -4.00 0.06 10.98
C GLU A 43 -4.40 -1.41 10.91
N SER A 44 -3.72 -2.26 11.71
CA SER A 44 -4.18 -3.63 11.90
C SER A 44 -5.53 -3.64 12.61
N VAL A 45 -6.38 -4.58 12.22
CA VAL A 45 -7.65 -4.80 12.89
C VAL A 45 -7.42 -5.73 14.08
N THR A 46 -7.89 -5.32 15.25
CA THR A 46 -7.82 -6.13 16.46
C THR A 46 -9.24 -6.36 16.98
N GLN A 47 -9.56 -7.59 17.30
CA GLN A 47 -10.84 -7.91 17.91
C GLN A 47 -10.73 -7.79 19.42
N GLN A 48 -11.67 -7.04 20.01
CA GLN A 48 -11.73 -6.86 21.46
C GLN A 48 -13.16 -7.11 21.92
N GLY A 49 -13.42 -8.30 22.46
CA GLY A 49 -14.77 -8.73 22.76
C GLY A 49 -15.59 -8.85 21.48
N ASP A 50 -16.72 -8.17 21.41
CA ASP A 50 -17.60 -8.16 20.24
C ASP A 50 -17.25 -7.02 19.26
N PHE A 51 -16.20 -6.26 19.52
CA PHE A 51 -15.84 -5.09 18.73
C PHE A 51 -14.56 -5.31 17.95
N LEU A 52 -14.51 -4.72 16.76
CA LEU A 52 -13.28 -4.61 15.97
C LEU A 52 -12.69 -3.23 16.18
N ILE A 53 -11.39 -3.17 16.48
CA ILE A 53 -10.66 -1.93 16.71
C ILE A 53 -9.53 -1.85 15.69
N GLY A 54 -9.33 -0.67 15.11
CA GLY A 54 -8.32 -0.45 14.08
C GLY A 54 -8.90 -0.57 12.69
N GLY A 55 -8.03 -0.84 11.71
CA GLY A 55 -8.44 -0.92 10.31
C GLY A 55 -8.65 0.44 9.65
N LEU A 56 -8.30 1.52 10.36
CA LEU A 56 -8.43 2.88 9.84
C LEU A 56 -7.42 3.10 8.71
N SER A 57 -7.87 3.70 7.61
CA SER A 57 -6.98 4.13 6.53
C SER A 57 -6.19 5.35 6.98
N LEU A 58 -4.87 5.21 7.05
CA LEU A 58 -3.99 6.25 7.57
C LEU A 58 -3.34 7.08 6.47
N SER A 59 -3.08 6.47 5.32
CA SER A 59 -2.43 7.13 4.20
C SER A 59 -2.87 6.47 2.91
N ASN A 60 -3.07 7.27 1.88
CA ASN A 60 -3.39 6.74 0.55
C ASN A 60 -2.84 7.67 -0.51
N GLY A 61 -2.76 7.18 -1.74
CA GLY A 61 -2.27 7.95 -2.85
C GLY A 61 -2.05 7.09 -4.08
N TYR A 62 -1.31 7.63 -5.02
CA TYR A 62 -1.05 6.99 -6.30
C TYR A 62 0.45 6.95 -6.58
N ILE A 63 0.90 5.85 -7.17
CA ILE A 63 2.28 5.67 -7.63
C ILE A 63 2.24 5.40 -9.12
N ASN A 64 2.94 6.21 -9.89
CA ASN A 64 3.07 6.02 -11.34
C ASN A 64 4.27 5.14 -11.64
N ILE A 65 4.09 4.20 -12.57
CA ILE A 65 5.22 3.50 -13.21
C ILE A 65 5.16 3.80 -14.70
N GLU A 66 6.32 4.06 -15.29
CA GLU A 66 6.40 4.36 -16.72
C GLU A 66 7.76 3.97 -17.28
N GLY A 67 7.84 3.85 -18.59
CA GLY A 67 9.07 3.48 -19.26
C GLY A 67 9.56 2.10 -18.85
N GLN A 68 10.83 2.01 -18.46
CA GLN A 68 11.45 0.74 -18.10
C GLN A 68 10.79 0.10 -16.88
N GLU A 69 10.33 0.90 -15.91
CA GLU A 69 9.65 0.38 -14.73
C GLU A 69 8.37 -0.36 -15.13
N TYR A 70 7.63 0.20 -16.05
CA TYR A 70 6.42 -0.45 -16.56
C TYR A 70 6.76 -1.75 -17.29
N LEU A 71 7.79 -1.73 -18.12
CA LEU A 71 8.20 -2.91 -18.88
C LEU A 71 8.74 -4.03 -17.99
N ASP A 72 9.34 -3.68 -16.87
CA ASP A 72 9.88 -4.65 -15.92
C ASP A 72 8.79 -5.28 -15.04
N TRP A 73 7.60 -4.68 -15.00
CA TRP A 73 6.49 -5.22 -14.24
C TRP A 73 5.86 -6.39 -15.00
N ASP A 74 5.79 -7.53 -14.36
CA ASP A 74 5.29 -8.78 -14.98
C ASP A 74 3.79 -9.00 -14.77
N ASN A 75 3.06 -7.94 -14.39
CA ASN A 75 1.62 -7.97 -14.10
C ASN A 75 1.26 -8.81 -12.86
N SER A 76 2.25 -9.18 -12.03
CA SER A 76 1.95 -9.90 -10.81
C SER A 76 1.59 -8.93 -9.68
N ASN A 77 0.72 -9.39 -8.78
CA ASN A 77 0.37 -8.62 -7.60
C ASN A 77 1.57 -8.46 -6.67
N GLN A 78 2.37 -9.51 -6.52
CA GLN A 78 3.55 -9.47 -5.66
C GLN A 78 4.52 -8.37 -6.09
N GLN A 79 4.80 -8.27 -7.37
CA GLN A 79 5.71 -7.27 -7.89
C GLN A 79 5.15 -5.86 -7.75
N ALA A 80 3.84 -5.70 -7.92
CA ALA A 80 3.18 -4.41 -7.71
C ALA A 80 3.34 -3.95 -6.25
N TYR A 81 3.14 -4.84 -5.29
CA TYR A 81 3.35 -4.52 -3.87
C TYR A 81 4.80 -4.17 -3.57
N GLU A 82 5.74 -4.94 -4.10
CA GLU A 82 7.16 -4.66 -3.91
C GLU A 82 7.55 -3.30 -4.47
N PHE A 83 7.07 -2.96 -5.64
CA PHE A 83 7.34 -1.68 -6.28
C PHE A 83 6.81 -0.52 -5.44
N VAL A 84 5.54 -0.58 -5.03
CA VAL A 84 4.93 0.48 -4.24
C VAL A 84 5.60 0.59 -2.87
N ALA A 85 5.90 -0.52 -2.22
CA ALA A 85 6.59 -0.52 -0.93
C ALA A 85 7.96 0.16 -1.04
N SER A 86 8.71 -0.12 -2.11
CA SER A 86 9.99 0.51 -2.36
C SER A 86 9.87 2.03 -2.53
N LYS A 87 8.87 2.48 -3.28
CA LYS A 87 8.64 3.92 -3.50
C LYS A 87 8.24 4.64 -2.21
N LEU A 88 7.54 3.97 -1.33
CA LEU A 88 7.08 4.54 -0.05
C LEU A 88 8.07 4.35 1.09
N ASN A 89 9.17 3.64 0.86
CA ASN A 89 10.15 3.30 1.91
C ASN A 89 9.54 2.47 3.04
N VAL A 90 8.61 1.59 2.73
CA VAL A 90 8.07 0.63 3.69
C VAL A 90 8.59 -0.75 3.35
N THR A 91 8.60 -1.65 4.34
CA THR A 91 9.14 -2.99 4.18
C THR A 91 8.01 -4.01 4.30
N LEU A 92 7.82 -4.80 3.25
CA LEU A 92 6.88 -5.93 3.29
C LEU A 92 7.44 -7.02 4.20
N ILE A 93 6.55 -7.64 4.93
CA ILE A 93 6.90 -8.76 5.81
C ILE A 93 6.82 -10.07 5.04
#